data_1aec2677b15a4138f2fb21334750bb17
#
_entry.id   1aec2677b15a4138f2fb21334750bb17
#
_cell.length_a   1.000
_cell.length_b   1.000
_cell.length_c   1.000
_cell.angle_alpha   90.00
_cell.angle_beta   90.00
_cell.angle_gamma   90.00
#
_symmetry.space_group_name_H-M   'P 1'
#
loop_
_entity.id
_entity.type
_entity.pdbx_description
1 polymer ?
#
loop_
_entity_poly.entity_id
_entity_poly.type
_entity_poly.pdbx_seq_one_letter_code
_entity_poly.pdbx_strand_id
1 'polypeptide(L)' 'MTIQAKESFKRLRTVKGFSITGLAKAMHVSSSVVYKMESGRNVRPATAKKACKVLEEAFDTLFIIRD' A
#
# COMPACT_ATOMS: atom_id res chain seq x y z
N MET A 1 15.08 -10.37 -0.14
CA MET A 1 14.30 -9.46 0.70
C MET A 1 13.09 -8.97 -0.09
N THR A 2 11.92 -9.09 0.50
CA THR A 2 10.67 -8.66 -0.14
C THR A 2 9.85 -7.80 0.81
N ILE A 3 9.05 -6.90 0.23
CA ILE A 3 8.12 -6.06 0.99
C ILE A 3 6.71 -6.50 0.62
N GLN A 4 5.88 -6.73 1.63
CA GLN A 4 4.50 -7.13 1.42
C GLN A 4 3.58 -6.31 2.32
N ALA A 5 2.39 -5.99 1.83
CA ALA A 5 1.41 -5.27 2.63
C ALA A 5 0.83 -6.19 3.71
N LYS A 6 0.63 -5.64 4.89
CA LYS A 6 -0.07 -6.31 5.98
C LYS A 6 -1.58 -6.29 5.72
N GLU A 7 -2.31 -7.12 6.45
CA GLU A 7 -3.78 -7.11 6.37
C GLU A 7 -4.36 -5.75 6.76
N SER A 8 -3.67 -5.03 7.61
CA SER A 8 -4.09 -3.69 8.03
C SER A 8 -4.12 -2.68 6.88
N PHE A 9 -3.40 -2.93 5.78
CA PHE A 9 -3.34 -2.01 4.65
C PHE A 9 -4.75 -1.72 4.08
N LYS A 10 -5.48 -2.77 3.75
CA LYS A 10 -6.83 -2.63 3.18
C LYS A 10 -7.75 -1.88 4.14
N ARG A 11 -7.69 -2.24 5.42
CA ARG A 11 -8.52 -1.61 6.44
C ARG A 11 -8.20 -0.13 6.56
N LEU A 12 -6.91 0.21 6.67
CA LEU A 12 -6.50 1.60 6.83
C LEU A 12 -6.81 2.43 5.58
N ARG A 13 -6.61 1.85 4.40
CA ARG A 13 -7.03 2.52 3.16
C ARG A 13 -8.50 2.89 3.22
N THR A 14 -9.34 1.94 3.62
CA THR A 14 -10.79 2.14 3.68
C THR A 14 -11.17 3.18 4.74
N VAL A 15 -10.55 3.08 5.92
CA VAL A 15 -10.80 4.03 7.01
C VAL A 15 -10.43 5.45 6.61
N LYS A 16 -9.36 5.60 5.82
CA LYS A 16 -8.92 6.91 5.33
C LYS A 16 -9.75 7.43 4.14
N GLY A 17 -10.74 6.65 3.71
CA GLY A 17 -11.67 7.10 2.68
C GLY A 17 -11.21 6.84 1.25
N PHE A 18 -10.22 5.99 1.05
CA PHE A 18 -9.73 5.70 -0.31
C PHE A 18 -10.28 4.40 -0.86
N SER A 19 -10.83 4.46 -2.07
CA SER A 19 -11.03 3.27 -2.87
C SER A 19 -9.68 2.84 -3.46
N ILE A 20 -9.62 1.62 -4.04
CA ILE A 20 -8.40 1.19 -4.73
C ILE A 20 -8.01 2.19 -5.81
N THR A 21 -8.97 2.59 -6.65
CA THR A 21 -8.72 3.56 -7.71
C THR A 21 -8.31 4.92 -7.16
N GLY A 22 -8.98 5.38 -6.11
CA GLY A 22 -8.66 6.65 -5.48
C GLY A 22 -7.27 6.70 -4.89
N LEU A 23 -6.87 5.63 -4.20
CA LEU A 23 -5.52 5.53 -3.65
C LEU A 23 -4.48 5.50 -4.77
N ALA A 24 -4.74 4.72 -5.83
CA ALA A 24 -3.81 4.63 -6.96
C ALA A 24 -3.59 6.01 -7.59
N LYS A 25 -4.65 6.78 -7.78
CA LYS A 25 -4.53 8.15 -8.31
C LYS A 25 -3.69 9.02 -7.41
N ALA A 26 -3.92 8.97 -6.10
CA ALA A 26 -3.15 9.76 -5.15
C ALA A 26 -1.68 9.35 -5.13
N MET A 27 -1.38 8.09 -5.37
CA MET A 27 -0.01 7.58 -5.44
C MET A 27 0.64 7.76 -6.81
N HIS A 28 -0.12 8.18 -7.81
CA HIS A 28 0.35 8.27 -9.20
C HIS A 28 0.79 6.93 -9.77
N VAL A 29 0.01 5.89 -9.48
CA VAL A 29 0.23 4.53 -10.02
C VAL A 29 -1.08 3.99 -10.59
N SER A 30 -1.02 2.88 -11.30
CA SER A 30 -2.24 2.25 -11.81
C SER A 30 -2.98 1.54 -10.68
N SER A 31 -4.30 1.38 -10.83
CA SER A 31 -5.09 0.68 -9.82
C SER A 31 -4.67 -0.77 -9.65
N SER A 32 -4.12 -1.40 -10.70
CA SER A 32 -3.63 -2.77 -10.59
C SER A 32 -2.47 -2.89 -9.62
N VAL A 33 -1.66 -1.85 -9.47
CA VAL A 33 -0.57 -1.83 -8.48
C VAL A 33 -1.13 -1.94 -7.07
N VAL A 34 -2.15 -1.14 -6.76
CA VAL A 34 -2.78 -1.18 -5.42
C VAL A 34 -3.47 -2.53 -5.21
N TYR A 35 -4.17 -3.03 -6.21
CA TYR A 35 -4.83 -4.33 -6.12
C TYR A 35 -3.82 -5.44 -5.81
N LYS A 36 -2.69 -5.45 -6.51
CA LYS A 36 -1.65 -6.45 -6.29
C LYS A 36 -1.05 -6.34 -4.89
N MET A 37 -0.86 -5.12 -4.39
CA MET A 37 -0.39 -4.92 -3.02
C MET A 37 -1.33 -5.58 -2.01
N GLU A 38 -2.63 -5.35 -2.17
CA GLU A 38 -3.62 -5.92 -1.25
C GLU A 38 -3.79 -7.43 -1.42
N SER A 39 -3.35 -7.96 -2.55
CA SER A 39 -3.36 -9.41 -2.80
C SER A 39 -2.14 -10.13 -2.23
N GLY A 40 -1.26 -9.42 -1.54
CA GLY A 40 -0.07 -10.03 -0.92
C GLY A 40 1.13 -10.13 -1.82
N ARG A 41 1.12 -9.48 -2.98
CA ARG A 41 2.26 -9.49 -3.90
C ARG A 41 3.37 -8.59 -3.38
N ASN A 42 4.59 -8.85 -3.85
CA ASN A 42 5.76 -8.06 -3.47
C ASN A 42 5.60 -6.62 -3.94
N VAL A 43 6.07 -5.69 -3.11
CA VAL A 43 5.94 -4.25 -3.35
C VAL A 43 7.34 -3.65 -3.47
N ARG A 44 7.51 -2.74 -4.41
CA ARG A 44 8.78 -2.02 -4.54
C ARG A 44 8.89 -0.99 -3.41
N PRO A 45 10.12 -0.74 -2.91
CA PRO A 45 10.31 0.25 -1.84
C PRO A 45 9.73 1.62 -2.17
N ALA A 46 9.91 2.09 -3.40
CA ALA A 46 9.39 3.39 -3.81
C ALA A 46 7.85 3.42 -3.77
N THR A 47 7.21 2.34 -4.17
CA THR A 47 5.75 2.22 -4.13
C THR A 47 5.25 2.20 -2.69
N ALA A 48 5.94 1.45 -1.82
CA ALA A 48 5.58 1.41 -0.40
C ALA A 48 5.70 2.80 0.23
N LYS A 49 6.74 3.54 -0.11
CA LYS A 49 6.93 4.90 0.39
C LYS A 49 5.79 5.82 -0.03
N LYS A 50 5.34 5.72 -1.28
CA LYS A 50 4.20 6.52 -1.77
C LYS A 50 2.94 6.22 -0.98
N ALA A 51 2.66 4.94 -0.72
CA ALA A 51 1.48 4.55 0.04
C ALA A 51 1.54 5.09 1.47
N CYS A 52 2.69 4.98 2.12
CA CYS A 52 2.87 5.50 3.48
C CYS A 52 2.62 7.01 3.52
N LYS A 53 3.12 7.73 2.53
CA LYS A 53 2.96 9.18 2.46
C LYS A 53 1.50 9.56 2.27
N VAL A 54 0.82 8.92 1.33
CA VAL A 54 -0.60 9.25 1.03
C VAL A 54 -1.50 8.89 2.20
N LEU A 55 -1.28 7.72 2.81
CA LEU A 55 -2.11 7.28 3.94
C LEU A 55 -1.67 7.87 5.27
N GLU A 56 -0.55 8.57 5.30
CA GLU A 56 0.01 9.17 6.51
C GLU A 56 0.20 8.14 7.62
N GLU A 57 0.79 7.00 7.25
CA GLU A 57 1.05 5.91 8.18
C GLU A 57 2.52 5.51 8.11
N ALA A 58 3.02 5.00 9.23
CA ALA A 58 4.39 4.48 9.27
C ALA A 58 4.50 3.21 8.43
N PHE A 59 5.70 2.96 7.91
CA PHE A 59 5.97 1.77 7.11
C PHE A 59 5.54 0.49 7.82
N ASP A 60 5.94 0.34 9.08
CA ASP A 60 5.65 -0.89 9.85
C ASP A 60 4.18 -1.10 10.11
N THR A 61 3.38 -0.05 10.02
CA THR A 61 1.93 -0.15 10.16
C THR A 61 1.30 -0.81 8.94
N LEU A 62 1.85 -0.54 7.76
CA LEU A 62 1.27 -0.97 6.49
C LEU A 62 1.98 -2.16 5.86
N PHE A 63 3.28 -2.31 6.08
CA PHE A 63 4.10 -3.28 5.36
C PHE A 63 4.97 -4.11 6.29
N ILE A 64 5.43 -5.24 5.78
CA ILE A 64 6.39 -6.10 6.45
C ILE A 64 7.50 -6.44 5.46
N ILE A 65 8.74 -6.51 5.96
CA ILE A 65 9.88 -6.95 5.17
C ILE A 65 10.14 -8.41 5.50
N ARG A 66 10.21 -9.24 4.48
CA ARG A 66 10.51 -10.66 4.63
C ARG A 66 11.84 -10.98 3.96
N ASP A 67 12.65 -11.74 4.63
CA ASP A 67 13.90 -12.25 4.10
C ASP A 67 13.68 -13.61 3.49
#